data_088df71855d28cab711a523189d10bad
#
_entry.id   088df71855d28cab711a523189d10bad
#
_cell.length_a   1.000
_cell.length_b   1.000
_cell.length_c   1.000
_cell.angle_alpha   90.00
_cell.angle_beta   90.00
_cell.angle_gamma   90.00
#
_symmetry.space_group_name_H-M   'P 1'
#
loop_
_entity.id
_entity.type
_entity.pdbx_description
1 polymer ?
#
loop_
_entity_poly.entity_id
_entity_poly.type
_entity_poly.pdbx_seq_one_letter_code
_entity_poly.pdbx_strand_id
1 'polypeptide(L)'
;MPDSTAQTWLITGASSGFGEALATHVLEKGGRVAATFRKPEQADAFTAQQPGRTLGVVCDVTNEPQVKTAVADAIAHFGHLDVVVNNAGYGSMGSIEEVPAEEVLRQFDVNVFGALHVLRAVLPHLRERRSGHVLNITSIGGLKTFPGVGIYNASKFALEAIGESLSQQVGPLGIKVTNIEPSGFRTKWAGESATIANTKIDDYQATVGENIRGIEGYSGRQPGDPVRAARAMYEIAQLAEPPLHLPLGKAAVKGARDKFTALSKELEQYAEMGEAADFPAGE
;
A
#
# COMPACT_ATOMS: atom_id res chain seq x y z
N MET A 1 15.31 -14.70 27.45
CA MET A 1 13.95 -14.18 27.23
C MET A 1 14.00 -13.33 25.98
N PRO A 2 13.03 -13.39 25.07
CA PRO A 2 13.04 -12.47 23.93
C PRO A 2 13.01 -11.05 24.47
N ASP A 3 13.77 -10.17 23.82
CA ASP A 3 13.86 -8.76 24.16
C ASP A 3 12.46 -8.13 24.10
N SER A 4 11.95 -7.68 25.24
CA SER A 4 10.58 -7.15 25.37
C SER A 4 10.36 -5.83 24.61
N THR A 5 11.42 -5.31 23.99
CA THR A 5 11.40 -4.05 23.21
C THR A 5 11.29 -4.26 21.71
N ALA A 6 11.41 -5.51 21.22
CA ALA A 6 11.39 -5.83 19.80
C ALA A 6 9.97 -5.71 19.23
N GLN A 7 9.74 -4.78 18.30
CA GLN A 7 8.45 -4.59 17.61
C GLN A 7 8.06 -5.83 16.80
N THR A 8 6.76 -6.14 16.80
CA THR A 8 6.16 -7.20 16.00
C THR A 8 5.39 -6.61 14.82
N TRP A 9 5.77 -7.06 13.63
CA TRP A 9 5.23 -6.60 12.37
C TRP A 9 4.39 -7.67 11.68
N LEU A 10 3.23 -7.30 11.16
CA LEU A 10 2.46 -8.11 10.21
C LEU A 10 2.62 -7.47 8.82
N ILE A 11 3.16 -8.22 7.84
CA ILE A 11 3.42 -7.71 6.49
C ILE A 11 2.69 -8.60 5.48
N THR A 12 1.73 -8.03 4.73
CA THR A 12 1.04 -8.79 3.68
C THR A 12 1.83 -8.78 2.37
N GLY A 13 1.83 -9.93 1.65
CA GLY A 13 2.49 -10.05 0.35
C GLY A 13 4.01 -9.91 0.40
N ALA A 14 4.66 -10.65 1.30
CA ALA A 14 6.11 -10.56 1.55
C ALA A 14 6.99 -11.44 0.64
N SER A 15 6.43 -12.03 -0.43
CA SER A 15 7.19 -12.91 -1.33
C SER A 15 8.17 -12.19 -2.27
N SER A 16 8.08 -10.87 -2.36
CA SER A 16 8.96 -10.05 -3.22
C SER A 16 8.82 -8.55 -2.91
N GLY A 17 9.69 -7.74 -3.52
CA GLY A 17 9.57 -6.29 -3.56
C GLY A 17 9.64 -5.61 -2.20
N PHE A 18 8.74 -4.67 -1.92
CA PHE A 18 8.74 -3.92 -0.66
C PHE A 18 8.49 -4.82 0.55
N GLY A 19 7.56 -5.79 0.45
CA GLY A 19 7.23 -6.67 1.56
C GLY A 19 8.41 -7.53 1.99
N GLU A 20 9.13 -8.13 1.03
CA GLU A 20 10.35 -8.90 1.28
C GLU A 20 11.47 -8.04 1.87
N ALA A 21 11.74 -6.88 1.24
CA ALA A 21 12.79 -5.98 1.70
C ALA A 21 12.51 -5.45 3.12
N LEU A 22 11.24 -5.12 3.41
CA LEU A 22 10.84 -4.64 4.74
C LEU A 22 10.93 -5.73 5.79
N ALA A 23 10.45 -6.95 5.49
CA ALA A 23 10.58 -8.10 6.39
C ALA A 23 12.05 -8.36 6.75
N THR A 24 12.93 -8.37 5.75
CA THR A 24 14.38 -8.52 5.95
C THR A 24 14.94 -7.42 6.84
N HIS A 25 14.61 -6.15 6.55
CA HIS A 25 15.12 -5.01 7.32
C HIS A 25 14.64 -5.03 8.79
N VAL A 26 13.37 -5.36 9.04
CA VAL A 26 12.82 -5.49 10.40
C VAL A 26 13.58 -6.58 11.17
N LEU A 27 13.84 -7.72 10.55
CA LEU A 27 14.61 -8.82 11.17
C LEU A 27 16.06 -8.43 11.47
N GLU A 28 16.72 -7.68 10.59
CA GLU A 28 18.07 -7.13 10.81
C GLU A 28 18.12 -6.19 12.00
N LYS A 29 17.01 -5.44 12.25
CA LYS A 29 16.86 -4.55 13.40
C LYS A 29 16.44 -5.26 14.69
N GLY A 30 16.35 -6.58 14.69
CA GLY A 30 15.98 -7.37 15.86
C GLY A 30 14.47 -7.53 16.06
N GLY A 31 13.65 -7.02 15.16
CA GLY A 31 12.19 -7.14 15.20
C GLY A 31 11.69 -8.55 14.92
N ARG A 32 10.39 -8.75 15.06
CA ARG A 32 9.64 -9.98 14.77
C ARG A 32 8.70 -9.75 13.61
N VAL A 33 8.56 -10.72 12.71
CA VAL A 33 7.75 -10.57 11.51
C VAL A 33 6.82 -11.76 11.32
N ALA A 34 5.50 -11.49 11.28
CA ALA A 34 4.52 -12.35 10.63
C ALA A 34 4.37 -11.87 9.18
N ALA A 35 4.61 -12.75 8.23
CA ALA A 35 4.55 -12.40 6.80
C ALA A 35 3.57 -13.31 6.06
N THR A 36 2.76 -12.74 5.16
CA THR A 36 1.81 -13.55 4.40
C THR A 36 2.34 -13.90 3.01
N PHE A 37 2.04 -15.11 2.60
CA PHE A 37 2.42 -15.69 1.31
C PHE A 37 1.21 -16.41 0.70
N ARG A 38 1.13 -16.50 -0.63
CA ARG A 38 0.10 -17.31 -1.30
C ARG A 38 0.50 -18.77 -1.44
N LYS A 39 1.80 -19.07 -1.39
CA LYS A 39 2.37 -20.41 -1.58
C LYS A 39 2.85 -20.97 -0.25
N PRO A 40 2.40 -22.17 0.13
CA PRO A 40 2.80 -22.81 1.40
C PRO A 40 4.31 -22.93 1.56
N GLU A 41 5.02 -23.35 0.51
CA GLU A 41 6.46 -23.53 0.54
C GLU A 41 7.24 -22.24 0.87
N GLN A 42 6.69 -21.07 0.48
CA GLN A 42 7.28 -19.78 0.82
C GLN A 42 7.04 -19.41 2.29
N ALA A 43 5.85 -19.71 2.81
CA ALA A 43 5.51 -19.49 4.20
C ALA A 43 6.39 -20.35 5.13
N ASP A 44 6.53 -21.64 4.81
CA ASP A 44 7.36 -22.57 5.57
C ASP A 44 8.83 -22.15 5.56
N ALA A 45 9.35 -21.80 4.37
CA ALA A 45 10.72 -21.32 4.22
C ALA A 45 10.98 -20.04 5.03
N PHE A 46 10.01 -19.10 5.06
CA PHE A 46 10.14 -17.88 5.86
C PHE A 46 10.12 -18.18 7.37
N THR A 47 9.22 -19.06 7.82
CA THR A 47 9.16 -19.47 9.23
C THR A 47 10.49 -20.09 9.70
N ALA A 48 11.15 -20.86 8.84
CA ALA A 48 12.41 -21.52 9.16
C ALA A 48 13.63 -20.58 9.20
N GLN A 49 13.54 -19.34 8.68
CA GLN A 49 14.69 -18.43 8.59
C GLN A 49 15.25 -18.02 9.96
N GLN A 50 14.37 -17.66 10.90
CA GLN A 50 14.77 -17.21 12.23
C GLN A 50 13.72 -17.67 13.27
N PRO A 51 13.83 -18.92 13.76
CA PRO A 51 12.88 -19.47 14.72
C PRO A 51 12.62 -18.54 15.91
N GLY A 52 11.34 -18.31 16.23
CA GLY A 52 10.89 -17.38 17.28
C GLY A 52 10.81 -15.90 16.88
N ARG A 53 11.33 -15.54 15.70
CA ARG A 53 11.22 -14.18 15.16
C ARG A 53 10.50 -14.08 13.82
N THR A 54 10.33 -15.22 13.12
CA THR A 54 9.64 -15.29 11.84
C THR A 54 8.45 -16.23 11.90
N LEU A 55 7.32 -15.80 11.32
CA LEU A 55 6.13 -16.61 11.09
C LEU A 55 5.63 -16.36 9.67
N GLY A 56 5.73 -17.34 8.79
CA GLY A 56 5.10 -17.32 7.47
C GLY A 56 3.69 -17.89 7.55
N VAL A 57 2.72 -17.18 7.00
CA VAL A 57 1.32 -17.60 6.99
C VAL A 57 0.81 -17.66 5.55
N VAL A 58 0.15 -18.76 5.19
CA VAL A 58 -0.51 -18.87 3.89
C VAL A 58 -1.79 -18.04 3.92
N CYS A 59 -1.86 -17.01 3.09
CA CYS A 59 -3.00 -16.10 3.06
C CYS A 59 -3.13 -15.43 1.69
N ASP A 60 -4.31 -15.56 1.09
CA ASP A 60 -4.78 -14.68 0.04
C ASP A 60 -5.62 -13.57 0.69
N VAL A 61 -5.22 -12.31 0.48
CA VAL A 61 -5.90 -11.15 1.10
C VAL A 61 -7.33 -10.95 0.60
N THR A 62 -7.69 -11.52 -0.55
CA THR A 62 -9.06 -11.52 -1.07
C THR A 62 -9.98 -12.48 -0.30
N ASN A 63 -9.42 -13.40 0.47
CA ASN A 63 -10.14 -14.37 1.28
C ASN A 63 -10.21 -13.89 2.74
N GLU A 64 -11.30 -13.23 3.13
CA GLU A 64 -11.46 -12.66 4.47
C GLU A 64 -11.29 -13.69 5.60
N PRO A 65 -11.80 -14.93 5.54
CA PRO A 65 -11.51 -15.97 6.53
C PRO A 65 -10.00 -16.27 6.69
N GLN A 66 -9.25 -16.38 5.59
CA GLN A 66 -7.81 -16.62 5.67
C GLN A 66 -7.09 -15.43 6.33
N VAL A 67 -7.52 -14.19 6.03
CA VAL A 67 -6.95 -12.99 6.66
C VAL A 67 -7.20 -13.00 8.17
N LYS A 68 -8.42 -13.32 8.61
CA LYS A 68 -8.76 -13.45 10.05
C LYS A 68 -7.88 -14.48 10.74
N THR A 69 -7.70 -15.65 10.12
CA THR A 69 -6.80 -16.69 10.65
C THR A 69 -5.37 -16.21 10.72
N ALA A 70 -4.85 -15.60 9.65
CA ALA A 70 -3.47 -15.10 9.62
C ALA A 70 -3.17 -14.06 10.71
N VAL A 71 -4.10 -13.15 10.97
CA VAL A 71 -3.98 -12.16 12.06
C VAL A 71 -4.04 -12.85 13.42
N ALA A 72 -4.96 -13.79 13.63
CA ALA A 72 -5.08 -14.54 14.87
C ALA A 72 -3.83 -15.37 15.17
N ASP A 73 -3.29 -16.05 14.18
CA ASP A 73 -2.06 -16.85 14.29
C ASP A 73 -0.85 -15.97 14.64
N ALA A 74 -0.73 -14.80 13.99
CA ALA A 74 0.34 -13.85 14.28
C ALA A 74 0.27 -13.33 15.74
N ILE A 75 -0.93 -13.00 16.21
CA ILE A 75 -1.15 -12.57 17.60
C ILE A 75 -0.88 -13.72 18.58
N ALA A 76 -1.37 -14.93 18.30
CA ALA A 76 -1.13 -16.09 19.14
C ALA A 76 0.36 -16.45 19.25
N HIS A 77 1.10 -16.32 18.13
CA HIS A 77 2.52 -16.66 18.08
C HIS A 77 3.42 -15.63 18.81
N PHE A 78 3.16 -14.34 18.60
CA PHE A 78 4.02 -13.27 19.12
C PHE A 78 3.44 -12.54 20.35
N GLY A 79 2.20 -12.79 20.72
CA GLY A 79 1.49 -12.13 21.80
C GLY A 79 0.85 -10.78 21.41
N HIS A 80 1.43 -10.09 20.45
CA HIS A 80 0.89 -8.79 19.99
C HIS A 80 1.42 -8.39 18.61
N LEU A 81 0.76 -7.40 18.01
CA LEU A 81 1.20 -6.72 16.80
C LEU A 81 1.39 -5.22 17.10
N ASP A 82 2.50 -4.65 16.67
CA ASP A 82 2.80 -3.22 16.80
C ASP A 82 2.64 -2.48 15.47
N VAL A 83 3.04 -3.10 14.37
CA VAL A 83 2.95 -2.50 13.04
C VAL A 83 2.28 -3.48 12.08
N VAL A 84 1.32 -2.96 11.31
CA VAL A 84 0.61 -3.73 10.27
C VAL A 84 0.82 -3.06 8.93
N VAL A 85 1.28 -3.84 7.94
CA VAL A 85 1.63 -3.33 6.61
C VAL A 85 0.72 -3.95 5.55
N ASN A 86 -0.21 -3.16 5.03
CA ASN A 86 -1.01 -3.49 3.85
C ASN A 86 -0.13 -3.30 2.60
N ASN A 87 0.66 -4.32 2.26
CA ASN A 87 1.57 -4.28 1.13
C ASN A 87 1.11 -5.14 -0.06
N ALA A 88 0.30 -6.18 0.17
CA ALA A 88 -0.22 -7.01 -0.91
C ALA A 88 -0.96 -6.16 -1.96
N GLY A 89 -0.57 -6.29 -3.22
CA GLY A 89 -1.13 -5.51 -4.32
C GLY A 89 -0.43 -5.79 -5.63
N TYR A 90 -1.09 -5.44 -6.72
CA TYR A 90 -0.55 -5.53 -8.08
C TYR A 90 -1.09 -4.38 -8.95
N GLY A 91 -0.69 -4.30 -10.22
CA GLY A 91 -1.16 -3.29 -11.15
C GLY A 91 -1.76 -3.88 -12.42
N SER A 92 -2.85 -3.30 -12.91
CA SER A 92 -3.38 -3.54 -14.25
C SER A 92 -3.11 -2.34 -15.16
N MET A 93 -2.76 -2.62 -16.41
CA MET A 93 -2.39 -1.63 -17.42
C MET A 93 -3.28 -1.76 -18.67
N GLY A 94 -3.77 -0.64 -19.13
CA GLY A 94 -4.66 -0.46 -20.28
C GLY A 94 -5.40 0.86 -20.14
N SER A 95 -6.05 1.33 -21.20
CA SER A 95 -7.01 2.44 -21.12
C SER A 95 -8.24 2.01 -20.31
N ILE A 96 -9.10 2.96 -19.99
CA ILE A 96 -10.37 2.68 -19.29
C ILE A 96 -11.26 1.72 -20.10
N GLU A 97 -11.21 1.78 -21.44
CA GLU A 97 -11.97 0.90 -22.32
C GLU A 97 -11.32 -0.46 -22.55
N GLU A 98 -9.98 -0.54 -22.48
CA GLU A 98 -9.23 -1.77 -22.77
C GLU A 98 -9.21 -2.75 -21.60
N VAL A 99 -9.26 -2.27 -20.35
CA VAL A 99 -9.21 -3.14 -19.17
C VAL A 99 -10.54 -3.86 -18.98
N PRO A 100 -10.58 -5.21 -19.02
CA PRO A 100 -11.81 -5.97 -18.85
C PRO A 100 -12.44 -5.77 -17.45
N ALA A 101 -13.77 -5.87 -17.38
CA ALA A 101 -14.51 -5.67 -16.11
C ALA A 101 -14.05 -6.61 -14.99
N GLU A 102 -13.77 -7.87 -15.31
CA GLU A 102 -13.25 -8.86 -14.36
C GLU A 102 -11.88 -8.47 -13.80
N GLU A 103 -11.02 -7.84 -14.61
CA GLU A 103 -9.72 -7.35 -14.14
C GLU A 103 -9.88 -6.09 -13.28
N VAL A 104 -10.84 -5.22 -13.58
CA VAL A 104 -11.21 -4.09 -12.71
C VAL A 104 -11.63 -4.59 -11.34
N LEU A 105 -12.54 -5.54 -11.28
CA LEU A 105 -13.01 -6.14 -10.02
C LEU A 105 -11.85 -6.76 -9.24
N ARG A 106 -11.02 -7.56 -9.91
CA ARG A 106 -9.86 -8.20 -9.30
C ARG A 106 -8.85 -7.20 -8.75
N GLN A 107 -8.61 -6.09 -9.49
CA GLN A 107 -7.72 -5.02 -9.03
C GLN A 107 -8.19 -4.42 -7.70
N PHE A 108 -9.49 -4.14 -7.59
CA PHE A 108 -10.08 -3.63 -6.35
C PHE A 108 -10.13 -4.68 -5.25
N ASP A 109 -10.42 -5.92 -5.59
CA ASP A 109 -10.50 -7.03 -4.63
C ASP A 109 -9.16 -7.20 -3.89
N VAL A 110 -8.05 -7.19 -4.63
CA VAL A 110 -6.72 -7.30 -4.01
C VAL A 110 -6.29 -6.00 -3.33
N ASN A 111 -6.33 -4.85 -4.04
CA ASN A 111 -5.68 -3.63 -3.57
C ASN A 111 -6.50 -2.84 -2.54
N VAL A 112 -7.82 -3.01 -2.54
CA VAL A 112 -8.74 -2.27 -1.68
C VAL A 112 -9.41 -3.20 -0.66
N PHE A 113 -10.19 -4.18 -1.13
CA PHE A 113 -10.91 -5.07 -0.22
C PHE A 113 -9.96 -5.95 0.60
N GLY A 114 -8.85 -6.42 0.00
CA GLY A 114 -7.81 -7.14 0.74
C GLY A 114 -7.24 -6.34 1.89
N ALA A 115 -6.94 -5.06 1.68
CA ALA A 115 -6.50 -4.16 2.75
C ALA A 115 -7.58 -3.95 3.82
N LEU A 116 -8.86 -3.80 3.41
CA LEU A 116 -9.99 -3.70 4.35
C LEU A 116 -10.17 -4.97 5.18
N HIS A 117 -9.98 -6.17 4.61
CA HIS A 117 -10.04 -7.42 5.36
C HIS A 117 -8.97 -7.44 6.46
N VAL A 118 -7.74 -7.03 6.14
CA VAL A 118 -6.64 -6.93 7.13
C VAL A 118 -6.98 -5.90 8.22
N LEU A 119 -7.43 -4.71 7.85
CA LEU A 119 -7.82 -3.67 8.80
C LEU A 119 -8.92 -4.16 9.75
N ARG A 120 -9.99 -4.76 9.21
CA ARG A 120 -11.08 -5.31 10.04
C ARG A 120 -10.63 -6.40 11.01
N ALA A 121 -9.67 -7.22 10.59
CA ALA A 121 -9.13 -8.28 11.42
C ALA A 121 -8.22 -7.75 12.54
N VAL A 122 -7.39 -6.71 12.28
CA VAL A 122 -6.38 -6.25 13.22
C VAL A 122 -6.84 -5.12 14.13
N LEU A 123 -7.76 -4.26 13.68
CA LEU A 123 -8.20 -3.09 14.44
C LEU A 123 -8.78 -3.40 15.83
N PRO A 124 -9.53 -4.48 16.07
CA PRO A 124 -9.96 -4.85 17.42
C PRO A 124 -8.78 -4.98 18.39
N HIS A 125 -7.71 -5.69 17.96
CA HIS A 125 -6.50 -5.90 18.74
C HIS A 125 -5.74 -4.58 19.03
N LEU A 126 -5.52 -3.75 17.99
CA LEU A 126 -4.84 -2.46 18.16
C LEU A 126 -5.65 -1.50 19.05
N ARG A 127 -6.97 -1.50 18.90
CA ARG A 127 -7.89 -0.68 19.72
C ARG A 127 -7.87 -1.08 21.19
N GLU A 128 -7.89 -2.37 21.49
CA GLU A 128 -7.78 -2.87 22.86
C GLU A 128 -6.45 -2.45 23.50
N ARG A 129 -5.36 -2.52 22.75
CA ARG A 129 -4.03 -2.13 23.19
C ARG A 129 -3.82 -0.61 23.26
N ARG A 130 -4.68 0.19 22.63
CA ARG A 130 -4.52 1.64 22.48
C ARG A 130 -3.16 2.03 21.88
N SER A 131 -2.66 1.19 21.00
CA SER A 131 -1.34 1.34 20.38
C SER A 131 -1.25 0.55 19.10
N GLY A 132 -0.50 1.06 18.15
CA GLY A 132 -0.18 0.40 16.89
C GLY A 132 0.06 1.39 15.76
N HIS A 133 0.61 0.90 14.66
CA HIS A 133 0.83 1.70 13.46
C HIS A 133 0.41 0.91 12.20
N VAL A 134 -0.47 1.46 11.41
CA VAL A 134 -0.86 0.90 10.10
C VAL A 134 -0.08 1.61 9.01
N LEU A 135 0.64 0.86 8.19
CA LEU A 135 1.28 1.34 6.96
C LEU A 135 0.51 0.80 5.75
N ASN A 136 -0.07 1.67 4.95
CA ASN A 136 -0.68 1.29 3.68
C ASN A 136 0.29 1.56 2.53
N ILE A 137 0.71 0.54 1.79
CA ILE A 137 1.53 0.73 0.60
C ILE A 137 0.62 1.16 -0.55
N THR A 138 0.46 2.45 -0.69
CA THR A 138 -0.32 3.07 -1.76
C THR A 138 0.55 3.27 -3.00
N SER A 139 0.67 4.46 -3.52
CA SER A 139 1.52 4.85 -4.65
C SER A 139 1.43 6.36 -4.85
N ILE A 140 2.41 6.97 -5.53
CA ILE A 140 2.18 8.28 -6.15
C ILE A 140 0.96 8.25 -7.09
N GLY A 141 0.64 7.06 -7.62
CA GLY A 141 -0.58 6.79 -8.38
C GLY A 141 -1.88 6.85 -7.55
N GLY A 142 -1.81 7.00 -6.22
CA GLY A 142 -2.92 7.31 -5.33
C GLY A 142 -3.14 8.82 -5.11
N LEU A 143 -2.21 9.66 -5.54
CA LEU A 143 -2.30 11.14 -5.46
C LEU A 143 -2.39 11.78 -6.84
N LYS A 144 -1.82 11.15 -7.87
CA LYS A 144 -1.76 11.64 -9.24
C LYS A 144 -2.01 10.48 -10.21
N THR A 145 -2.70 10.75 -11.31
CA THR A 145 -3.01 9.74 -12.33
C THR A 145 -2.03 9.77 -13.50
N PHE A 146 -1.95 8.64 -14.22
CA PHE A 146 -1.16 8.48 -15.43
C PHE A 146 -1.96 7.71 -16.49
N PRO A 147 -1.79 8.01 -17.79
CA PRO A 147 -2.45 7.26 -18.87
C PRO A 147 -2.09 5.76 -18.77
N GLY A 148 -3.04 4.89 -19.10
CA GLY A 148 -2.81 3.45 -19.15
C GLY A 148 -2.70 2.71 -17.81
N VAL A 149 -2.85 3.41 -16.69
CA VAL A 149 -2.91 2.81 -15.34
C VAL A 149 -4.07 3.37 -14.51
N GLY A 150 -5.14 3.81 -15.19
CA GLY A 150 -6.27 4.50 -14.56
C GLY A 150 -6.98 3.65 -13.50
N ILE A 151 -7.23 2.37 -13.77
CA ILE A 151 -7.88 1.44 -12.83
C ILE A 151 -6.98 1.18 -11.62
N TYR A 152 -5.68 0.96 -11.83
CA TYR A 152 -4.71 0.87 -10.74
C TYR A 152 -4.69 2.16 -9.91
N ASN A 153 -4.61 3.34 -10.54
CA ASN A 153 -4.67 4.61 -9.85
C ASN A 153 -5.92 4.72 -8.98
N ALA A 154 -7.11 4.40 -9.54
CA ALA A 154 -8.37 4.43 -8.80
C ALA A 154 -8.32 3.56 -7.53
N SER A 155 -7.76 2.35 -7.63
CA SER A 155 -7.59 1.47 -6.46
C SER A 155 -6.65 2.08 -5.39
N LYS A 156 -5.60 2.79 -5.81
CA LYS A 156 -4.66 3.44 -4.88
C LYS A 156 -5.23 4.72 -4.29
N PHE A 157 -6.02 5.51 -5.04
CA PHE A 157 -6.81 6.63 -4.50
C PHE A 157 -7.82 6.14 -3.45
N ALA A 158 -8.49 5.02 -3.69
CA ALA A 158 -9.40 4.42 -2.71
C ALA A 158 -8.66 4.05 -1.40
N LEU A 159 -7.45 3.47 -1.51
CA LEU A 159 -6.64 3.11 -0.35
C LEU A 159 -6.12 4.34 0.40
N GLU A 160 -5.79 5.45 -0.31
CA GLU A 160 -5.46 6.75 0.30
C GLU A 160 -6.63 7.24 1.17
N ALA A 161 -7.82 7.33 0.59
CA ALA A 161 -9.02 7.81 1.30
C ALA A 161 -9.36 6.94 2.52
N ILE A 162 -9.17 5.60 2.41
CA ILE A 162 -9.33 4.68 3.54
C ILE A 162 -8.32 5.01 4.64
N GLY A 163 -7.05 5.24 4.29
CA GLY A 163 -5.99 5.59 5.24
C GLY A 163 -6.26 6.93 5.93
N GLU A 164 -6.64 7.96 5.18
CA GLU A 164 -6.99 9.28 5.72
C GLU A 164 -8.18 9.20 6.69
N SER A 165 -9.26 8.53 6.29
CA SER A 165 -10.44 8.34 7.15
C SER A 165 -10.08 7.52 8.40
N LEU A 166 -9.31 6.45 8.24
CA LEU A 166 -8.87 5.61 9.35
C LEU A 166 -8.04 6.42 10.36
N SER A 167 -7.11 7.27 9.89
CA SER A 167 -6.25 8.07 10.78
C SER A 167 -7.06 8.95 11.73
N GLN A 168 -8.15 9.54 11.23
CA GLN A 168 -9.07 10.37 12.03
C GLN A 168 -9.85 9.53 13.05
N GLN A 169 -10.26 8.30 12.67
CA GLN A 169 -11.03 7.40 13.54
C GLN A 169 -10.20 6.84 14.68
N VAL A 170 -8.94 6.48 14.42
CA VAL A 170 -8.11 5.72 15.38
C VAL A 170 -7.05 6.57 16.06
N GLY A 171 -6.76 7.78 15.59
CA GLY A 171 -5.81 8.70 16.20
C GLY A 171 -6.10 8.96 17.68
N PRO A 172 -7.35 9.28 18.07
CA PRO A 172 -7.72 9.44 19.49
C PRO A 172 -7.54 8.17 20.35
N LEU A 173 -7.35 7.03 19.70
CA LEU A 173 -7.08 5.75 20.35
C LEU A 173 -5.59 5.43 20.47
N GLY A 174 -4.70 6.34 20.05
CA GLY A 174 -3.25 6.13 20.08
C GLY A 174 -2.74 5.23 18.94
N ILE A 175 -3.55 4.96 17.92
CA ILE A 175 -3.16 4.17 16.75
C ILE A 175 -2.80 5.13 15.62
N LYS A 176 -1.66 4.89 14.97
CA LYS A 176 -1.11 5.70 13.89
C LYS A 176 -1.41 5.10 12.53
N VAL A 177 -1.50 5.93 11.52
CA VAL A 177 -1.67 5.51 10.11
C VAL A 177 -0.72 6.32 9.25
N THR A 178 -0.02 5.64 8.33
CA THR A 178 0.79 6.28 7.30
C THR A 178 0.52 5.63 5.95
N ASN A 179 0.14 6.42 4.97
CA ASN A 179 0.10 6.04 3.57
C ASN A 179 1.50 6.22 2.97
N ILE A 180 2.05 5.16 2.43
CA ILE A 180 3.36 5.14 1.78
C ILE A 180 3.12 5.23 0.27
N GLU A 181 3.68 6.24 -0.38
CA GLU A 181 3.36 6.64 -1.76
C GLU A 181 4.59 6.52 -2.68
N PRO A 182 5.02 5.29 -3.03
CA PRO A 182 6.21 5.10 -3.85
C PRO A 182 6.03 5.59 -5.28
N SER A 183 7.11 6.09 -5.88
CA SER A 183 7.24 6.19 -7.35
C SER A 183 7.75 4.87 -7.95
N GLY A 184 8.51 4.92 -9.04
CA GLY A 184 9.11 3.73 -9.66
C GLY A 184 10.27 3.16 -8.82
N PHE A 185 10.09 1.96 -8.30
CA PHE A 185 11.08 1.18 -7.54
C PHE A 185 11.38 -0.14 -8.25
N ARG A 186 12.58 -0.68 -8.07
CA ARG A 186 13.01 -1.99 -8.63
C ARG A 186 12.35 -3.14 -7.90
N THR A 187 11.07 -3.33 -8.17
CA THR A 187 10.24 -4.44 -7.69
C THR A 187 9.67 -5.19 -8.89
N LYS A 188 8.96 -6.29 -8.67
CA LYS A 188 8.28 -7.04 -9.75
C LYS A 188 7.05 -6.32 -10.31
N TRP A 189 6.66 -5.17 -9.76
CA TRP A 189 5.42 -4.48 -10.11
C TRP A 189 5.34 -4.09 -11.59
N ALA A 190 6.41 -3.60 -12.18
CA ALA A 190 6.45 -3.18 -13.60
C ALA A 190 6.69 -4.35 -14.58
N GLY A 191 6.67 -5.58 -14.12
CA GLY A 191 6.93 -6.79 -14.91
C GLY A 191 6.02 -7.94 -14.49
N GLU A 192 6.58 -8.94 -13.79
CA GLU A 192 5.88 -10.19 -13.43
C GLU A 192 4.56 -10.01 -12.64
N SER A 193 4.39 -8.91 -11.91
CA SER A 193 3.18 -8.65 -11.11
C SER A 193 2.17 -7.77 -11.81
N ALA A 194 2.46 -7.20 -12.98
CA ALA A 194 1.50 -6.41 -13.75
C ALA A 194 0.70 -7.28 -14.71
N THR A 195 -0.59 -6.95 -14.86
CA THR A 195 -1.42 -7.44 -15.96
C THR A 195 -1.56 -6.33 -17.00
N ILE A 196 -1.50 -6.69 -18.28
CA ILE A 196 -1.68 -5.74 -19.39
C ILE A 196 -2.89 -6.19 -20.20
N ALA A 197 -3.81 -5.26 -20.48
CA ALA A 197 -4.99 -5.55 -21.29
C ALA A 197 -4.59 -6.07 -22.68
N ASN A 198 -5.25 -7.13 -23.14
CA ASN A 198 -4.99 -7.73 -24.44
C ASN A 198 -5.55 -6.88 -25.59
N THR A 199 -6.72 -6.26 -25.38
CA THR A 199 -7.33 -5.34 -26.35
C THR A 199 -6.46 -4.09 -26.48
N LYS A 200 -6.23 -3.66 -27.72
CA LYS A 200 -5.49 -2.43 -28.04
C LYS A 200 -6.33 -1.58 -28.98
N ILE A 201 -6.54 -0.34 -28.59
CA ILE A 201 -7.27 0.68 -29.35
C ILE A 201 -6.25 1.64 -29.93
N ASP A 202 -6.24 1.77 -31.27
CA ASP A 202 -5.23 2.54 -31.98
C ASP A 202 -5.21 4.02 -31.57
N ASP A 203 -6.37 4.60 -31.31
CA ASP A 203 -6.51 6.00 -30.88
C ASP A 203 -5.79 6.31 -29.55
N TYR A 204 -5.55 5.30 -28.72
CA TYR A 204 -4.86 5.46 -27.42
C TYR A 204 -3.36 5.16 -27.48
N GLN A 205 -2.81 4.75 -28.63
CA GLN A 205 -1.41 4.32 -28.71
C GLN A 205 -0.41 5.43 -28.45
N ALA A 206 -0.74 6.69 -28.80
CA ALA A 206 0.12 7.87 -28.55
C ALA A 206 0.12 8.32 -27.07
N THR A 207 -0.79 7.83 -26.24
CA THR A 207 -0.87 8.21 -24.81
C THR A 207 -0.71 6.98 -23.92
N VAL A 208 -1.71 6.11 -23.91
CA VAL A 208 -1.71 4.87 -23.11
C VAL A 208 -0.59 3.93 -23.54
N GLY A 209 -0.49 3.67 -24.85
CA GLY A 209 0.53 2.77 -25.39
C GLY A 209 1.96 3.25 -25.11
N GLU A 210 2.25 4.54 -25.28
CA GLU A 210 3.57 5.11 -24.96
C GLU A 210 3.91 5.00 -23.49
N ASN A 211 2.96 5.30 -22.58
CA ASN A 211 3.22 5.20 -21.16
C ASN A 211 3.46 3.75 -20.71
N ILE A 212 2.67 2.78 -21.23
CA ILE A 212 2.86 1.36 -20.91
C ILE A 212 4.23 0.89 -21.40
N ARG A 213 4.60 1.17 -22.66
CA ARG A 213 5.94 0.86 -23.19
C ARG A 213 7.05 1.50 -22.35
N GLY A 214 6.84 2.72 -21.87
CA GLY A 214 7.77 3.40 -20.96
C GLY A 214 7.95 2.63 -19.65
N ILE A 215 6.85 2.18 -19.03
CA ILE A 215 6.87 1.40 -17.78
C ILE A 215 7.59 0.05 -18.00
N GLU A 216 7.24 -0.69 -19.05
CA GLU A 216 7.88 -1.96 -19.39
C GLU A 216 9.37 -1.78 -19.70
N GLY A 217 9.68 -0.78 -20.54
CA GLY A 217 11.03 -0.53 -21.04
C GLY A 217 12.04 -0.13 -19.96
N TYR A 218 11.59 0.33 -18.80
CA TYR A 218 12.51 0.64 -17.70
C TYR A 218 12.38 -0.30 -16.48
N SER A 219 11.63 -1.38 -16.61
CA SER A 219 11.54 -2.43 -15.59
C SER A 219 12.94 -2.96 -15.22
N GLY A 220 13.21 -3.03 -13.91
CA GLY A 220 14.54 -3.38 -13.37
C GLY A 220 15.56 -2.23 -13.36
N ARG A 221 15.25 -1.09 -14.01
CA ARG A 221 16.12 0.11 -14.07
C ARG A 221 15.52 1.33 -13.37
N GLN A 222 14.42 1.13 -12.65
CA GLN A 222 13.78 2.18 -11.87
C GLN A 222 14.79 2.82 -10.89
N PRO A 223 14.70 4.14 -10.62
CA PRO A 223 15.64 4.82 -9.71
C PRO A 223 15.44 4.44 -8.24
N GLY A 224 14.25 3.97 -7.87
CA GLY A 224 13.94 3.60 -6.50
C GLY A 224 14.54 2.25 -6.10
N ASP A 225 15.10 2.20 -4.89
CA ASP A 225 15.72 1.03 -4.28
C ASP A 225 14.77 0.51 -3.18
N PRO A 226 14.22 -0.72 -3.29
CA PRO A 226 13.31 -1.27 -2.30
C PRO A 226 13.95 -1.43 -0.91
N VAL A 227 15.27 -1.64 -0.82
CA VAL A 227 15.97 -1.73 0.47
C VAL A 227 15.98 -0.36 1.18
N ARG A 228 16.23 0.72 0.44
CA ARG A 228 16.15 2.07 0.99
C ARG A 228 14.73 2.47 1.34
N ALA A 229 13.74 2.02 0.58
CA ALA A 229 12.32 2.20 0.92
C ALA A 229 11.95 1.45 2.21
N ALA A 230 12.39 0.21 2.36
CA ALA A 230 12.19 -0.58 3.57
C ALA A 230 12.77 0.12 4.81
N ARG A 231 13.98 0.67 4.69
CA ARG A 231 14.59 1.48 5.74
C ARG A 231 13.72 2.69 6.10
N ALA A 232 13.24 3.46 5.13
CA ALA A 232 12.38 4.62 5.38
C ALA A 232 11.06 4.22 6.04
N MET A 233 10.42 3.13 5.61
CA MET A 233 9.21 2.57 6.24
C MET A 233 9.46 2.11 7.68
N TYR A 234 10.62 1.52 7.96
CA TYR A 234 11.00 1.15 9.32
C TYR A 234 11.22 2.41 10.18
N GLU A 235 11.99 3.39 9.69
CA GLU A 235 12.28 4.63 10.40
C GLU A 235 11.01 5.43 10.72
N ILE A 236 10.05 5.51 9.77
CA ILE A 236 8.77 6.20 10.00
C ILE A 236 7.94 5.52 11.11
N ALA A 237 8.02 4.19 11.22
CA ALA A 237 7.32 3.44 12.26
C ALA A 237 7.92 3.64 13.66
N GLN A 238 9.14 4.19 13.76
CA GLN A 238 9.78 4.52 15.04
C GLN A 238 9.40 5.92 15.52
N LEU A 239 8.78 6.77 14.69
CA LEU A 239 8.46 8.14 15.09
C LEU A 239 7.31 8.19 16.10
N ALA A 240 7.42 9.08 17.07
CA ALA A 240 6.33 9.37 18.00
C ALA A 240 5.12 9.94 17.26
N GLU A 241 5.34 10.82 16.29
CA GLU A 241 4.32 11.45 15.45
C GLU A 241 4.68 11.28 13.97
N PRO A 242 4.37 10.12 13.36
CA PRO A 242 4.61 9.90 11.96
C PRO A 242 3.63 10.71 11.09
N PRO A 243 4.04 11.13 9.87
CA PRO A 243 3.13 11.77 8.95
C PRO A 243 2.08 10.78 8.43
N LEU A 244 0.92 11.30 8.04
CA LEU A 244 -0.10 10.51 7.35
C LEU A 244 0.34 10.14 5.92
N HIS A 245 1.06 11.03 5.23
CA HIS A 245 1.52 10.86 3.85
C HIS A 245 3.05 10.83 3.78
N LEU A 246 3.60 9.82 3.12
CA LEU A 246 5.04 9.68 2.89
C LEU A 246 5.35 9.34 1.43
N PRO A 247 5.47 10.35 0.54
CA PRO A 247 5.94 10.13 -0.82
C PRO A 247 7.38 9.59 -0.85
N LEU A 248 7.58 8.41 -1.43
CA LEU A 248 8.90 7.78 -1.53
C LEU A 248 9.50 7.92 -2.94
N GLY A 249 10.72 8.46 -2.98
CA GLY A 249 11.47 8.72 -4.20
C GLY A 249 11.24 10.12 -4.77
N LYS A 250 12.27 10.65 -5.44
CA LYS A 250 12.27 12.03 -5.97
C LYS A 250 11.06 12.31 -6.88
N ALA A 251 10.68 11.34 -7.71
CA ALA A 251 9.55 11.48 -8.62
C ALA A 251 8.20 11.52 -7.88
N ALA A 252 8.05 10.77 -6.79
CA ALA A 252 6.84 10.83 -5.96
C ALA A 252 6.71 12.19 -5.27
N VAL A 253 7.77 12.66 -4.62
CA VAL A 253 7.79 13.99 -3.96
C VAL A 253 7.48 15.11 -4.95
N LYS A 254 8.11 15.08 -6.13
CA LYS A 254 7.83 16.07 -7.18
C LYS A 254 6.41 15.96 -7.69
N GLY A 255 5.95 14.73 -8.00
CA GLY A 255 4.62 14.48 -8.55
C GLY A 255 3.48 14.92 -7.62
N ALA A 256 3.62 14.64 -6.31
CA ALA A 256 2.68 15.10 -5.30
C ALA A 256 2.65 16.64 -5.21
N ARG A 257 3.82 17.27 -5.15
CA ARG A 257 3.94 18.74 -5.10
C ARG A 257 3.33 19.42 -6.32
N ASP A 258 3.62 18.91 -7.53
CA ASP A 258 3.06 19.43 -8.78
C ASP A 258 1.53 19.29 -8.80
N LYS A 259 1.01 18.13 -8.36
CA LYS A 259 -0.46 17.85 -8.32
C LYS A 259 -1.18 18.79 -7.36
N PHE A 260 -0.68 18.95 -6.14
CA PHE A 260 -1.34 19.81 -5.15
C PHE A 260 -1.26 21.29 -5.54
N THR A 261 -0.14 21.74 -6.13
CA THR A 261 -0.03 23.10 -6.65
C THR A 261 -1.03 23.37 -7.79
N ALA A 262 -1.18 22.42 -8.72
CA ALA A 262 -2.14 22.56 -9.81
C ALA A 262 -3.59 22.59 -9.29
N LEU A 263 -3.91 21.68 -8.36
CA LEU A 263 -5.26 21.60 -7.77
C LEU A 263 -5.60 22.87 -6.97
N SER A 264 -4.67 23.40 -6.16
CA SER A 264 -4.86 24.65 -5.43
C SER A 264 -5.16 25.81 -6.38
N LYS A 265 -4.44 25.87 -7.52
CA LYS A 265 -4.69 26.92 -8.52
C LYS A 265 -6.08 26.79 -9.17
N GLU A 266 -6.53 25.57 -9.46
CA GLU A 266 -7.88 25.33 -10.00
C GLU A 266 -8.95 25.71 -8.97
N LEU A 267 -8.77 25.37 -7.70
CA LEU A 267 -9.68 25.76 -6.61
C LEU A 267 -9.83 27.27 -6.53
N GLU A 268 -8.73 28.02 -6.47
CA GLU A 268 -8.79 29.48 -6.43
C GLU A 268 -9.47 30.08 -7.67
N GLN A 269 -9.22 29.52 -8.86
CA GLN A 269 -9.81 30.01 -10.11
C GLN A 269 -11.33 29.90 -10.15
N TYR A 270 -11.90 28.88 -9.50
CA TYR A 270 -13.34 28.56 -9.55
C TYR A 270 -14.03 28.63 -8.18
N ALA A 271 -13.36 29.19 -7.15
CA ALA A 271 -13.89 29.28 -5.79
C ALA A 271 -15.24 29.99 -5.74
N GLU A 272 -15.37 31.18 -6.36
CA GLU A 272 -16.63 31.96 -6.39
C GLU A 272 -17.79 31.17 -7.01
N MET A 273 -17.52 30.41 -8.09
CA MET A 273 -18.55 29.58 -8.71
C MET A 273 -18.96 28.40 -7.80
N GLY A 274 -18.02 27.81 -7.09
CA GLY A 274 -18.29 26.72 -6.15
C GLY A 274 -19.07 27.19 -4.93
N GLU A 275 -18.66 28.30 -4.33
CA GLU A 275 -19.31 28.90 -3.15
C GLU A 275 -20.72 29.39 -3.43
N ALA A 276 -20.99 29.89 -4.64
CA ALA A 276 -22.33 30.32 -5.07
C ALA A 276 -23.35 29.17 -5.17
N ALA A 277 -22.95 27.91 -5.00
CA ALA A 277 -23.84 26.77 -4.93
C ALA A 277 -24.55 26.60 -3.56
N ASP A 278 -24.09 27.31 -2.54
CA ASP A 278 -24.70 27.31 -1.22
C ASP A 278 -25.96 28.19 -1.19
N PHE A 279 -26.86 27.90 -0.27
CA PHE A 279 -27.98 28.83 -0.01
C PHE A 279 -27.42 30.17 0.49
N PRO A 280 -28.05 31.32 0.09
CA PRO A 280 -27.68 32.61 0.65
C PRO A 280 -27.78 32.64 2.17
N ALA A 281 -26.88 33.37 2.82
CA ALA A 281 -26.86 33.46 4.27
C ALA A 281 -28.20 33.98 4.82
N GLY A 282 -28.98 33.16 5.51
CA GLY A 282 -30.25 33.48 6.13
C GLY A 282 -31.50 32.90 5.47
N GLU A 283 -31.34 32.04 4.43
CA GLU A 283 -32.43 31.20 3.88
C GLU A 283 -32.47 29.81 4.52
#